data_f602d3fea1b7a7756ff42837ee85106d
#
_entry.id   f602d3fea1b7a7756ff42837ee85106d
#
_cell.length_a   1.000
_cell.length_b   1.000
_cell.length_c   1.000
_cell.angle_alpha   90.00
_cell.angle_beta   90.00
_cell.angle_gamma   90.00
#
_symmetry.space_group_name_H-M   'P 1'
#
loop_
_entity.id
_entity.type
_entity.pdbx_description
1 polymer ?
#
loop_
_entity_poly.entity_id
_entity_poly.type
_entity_poly.pdbx_seq_one_letter_code
_entity_poly.pdbx_strand_id
1 'polypeptide(L)'
;MAELKTGRGAIDLPTEVSSEIIQKTQESSSVMQLSRSITLPGRGITIPVIAGDPEPAWVNETEKKKVADPQLSTKKMTAYKMAVIVPFSMEFRRDNSALYNALVNRLPLKLAELFDATVFGKVEKPGENFDQLSAATAYDISKNTYDGLVAADTAIAVAGYASNGYVISPQGKGILLGAKDTTGRPLFINSVAEGAVPMILGTTTMQTKGAYVAKGASTPEIVGAVGDWTQAVVGSVSGIQVSVSDQATLDTSAGTINLWQQNMFAVRAEIELGFRCNTEAFARLANGTAA
;
A
#
# COMPACT_ATOMS: atom_id res chain seq x y z
N MET A 1 17.12 50.74 -14.90
CA MET A 1 16.20 49.68 -15.44
C MET A 1 16.22 48.54 -14.48
N ALA A 2 15.14 48.38 -13.71
CA ALA A 2 15.00 47.27 -12.76
C ALA A 2 14.56 46.03 -13.51
N GLU A 3 15.38 44.97 -13.52
CA GLU A 3 15.01 43.67 -14.03
C GLU A 3 13.84 43.11 -13.21
N LEU A 4 12.70 43.02 -13.84
CA LEU A 4 11.58 42.20 -13.36
C LEU A 4 12.02 40.73 -13.38
N LYS A 5 12.48 40.21 -12.25
CA LYS A 5 12.62 38.79 -12.03
C LYS A 5 11.23 38.17 -12.02
N THR A 6 10.76 37.73 -13.18
CA THR A 6 9.65 36.78 -13.30
C THR A 6 10.12 35.41 -12.83
N GLY A 7 10.47 35.30 -11.56
CA GLY A 7 10.65 34.03 -10.90
C GLY A 7 9.28 33.38 -10.73
N ARG A 8 9.06 32.21 -11.35
CA ARG A 8 7.99 31.28 -10.97
C ARG A 8 8.10 31.06 -9.45
N GLY A 9 7.35 31.80 -8.69
CA GLY A 9 7.24 31.60 -7.25
C GLY A 9 6.48 30.34 -6.97
N ALA A 10 7.15 29.21 -7.03
CA ALA A 10 6.74 28.07 -6.24
C ALA A 10 6.73 28.56 -4.79
N ILE A 11 5.57 28.67 -4.18
CA ILE A 11 5.49 28.80 -2.74
C ILE A 11 5.95 27.44 -2.24
N ASP A 12 7.24 27.32 -1.95
CA ASP A 12 7.77 26.18 -1.23
C ASP A 12 7.09 26.15 0.13
N LEU A 13 6.31 25.13 0.39
CA LEU A 13 5.84 24.86 1.74
C LEU A 13 7.07 24.65 2.61
N PRO A 14 7.10 25.18 3.83
CA PRO A 14 8.19 24.93 4.75
C PRO A 14 8.50 23.43 4.80
N THR A 15 9.77 23.08 4.83
CA THR A 15 10.26 21.68 4.84
C THR A 15 9.60 20.85 5.96
N GLU A 16 9.24 21.51 7.06
CA GLU A 16 8.51 20.94 8.19
C GLU A 16 7.12 20.41 7.80
N VAL A 17 6.34 21.17 7.02
CA VAL A 17 4.99 20.75 6.56
C VAL A 17 5.10 19.59 5.60
N SER A 18 6.07 19.60 4.71
CA SER A 18 6.33 18.50 3.78
C SER A 18 6.68 17.21 4.52
N SER A 19 7.56 17.27 5.54
CA SER A 19 7.95 16.10 6.35
C SER A 19 6.78 15.52 7.15
N GLU A 20 5.94 16.38 7.73
CA GLU A 20 4.75 15.99 8.49
C GLU A 20 3.72 15.25 7.59
N ILE A 21 3.53 15.72 6.36
CA ILE A 21 2.63 15.05 5.39
C ILE A 21 3.16 13.66 5.02
N ILE A 22 4.47 13.49 4.83
CA ILE A 22 5.09 12.20 4.55
C ILE A 22 4.88 11.24 5.72
N GLN A 23 5.17 11.69 6.92
CA GLN A 23 5.00 10.88 8.13
C GLN A 23 3.55 10.41 8.28
N LYS A 24 2.57 11.31 8.11
CA LYS A 24 1.15 10.97 8.14
C LYS A 24 0.75 10.00 7.03
N THR A 25 1.35 10.07 5.85
CA THR A 25 1.09 9.12 4.78
C THR A 25 1.63 7.74 5.13
N GLN A 26 2.85 7.67 5.66
CA GLN A 26 3.44 6.40 6.14
C GLN A 26 2.65 5.80 7.29
N GLU A 27 2.25 6.60 8.27
CA GLU A 27 1.43 6.15 9.40
C GLU A 27 0.03 5.68 8.99
N SER A 28 -0.47 6.12 7.84
CA SER A 28 -1.81 5.77 7.36
C SER A 28 -1.84 4.58 6.42
N SER A 29 -0.72 4.26 5.76
CA SER A 29 -0.60 3.12 4.85
C SER A 29 -0.18 1.87 5.62
N SER A 30 -1.01 0.85 5.62
CA SER A 30 -0.68 -0.45 6.22
C SER A 30 0.49 -1.13 5.51
N VAL A 31 0.59 -0.97 4.19
CA VAL A 31 1.70 -1.52 3.39
C VAL A 31 3.01 -0.84 3.75
N MET A 32 3.04 0.49 3.86
CA MET A 32 4.27 1.22 4.22
C MET A 32 4.75 0.94 5.64
N GLN A 33 3.84 0.67 6.57
CA GLN A 33 4.18 0.34 7.95
C GLN A 33 4.78 -1.06 8.10
N LEU A 34 4.29 -2.03 7.34
CA LEU A 34 4.73 -3.42 7.43
C LEU A 34 5.94 -3.72 6.55
N SER A 35 6.02 -3.08 5.37
CA SER A 35 7.06 -3.34 4.39
C SER A 35 8.35 -2.58 4.71
N ARG A 36 9.46 -3.10 4.20
CA ARG A 36 10.75 -2.41 4.28
C ARG A 36 10.78 -1.19 3.35
N SER A 37 11.13 -0.03 3.88
CA SER A 37 11.24 1.23 3.13
C SER A 37 12.67 1.46 2.65
N ILE A 38 12.83 1.88 1.37
CA ILE A 38 14.10 2.27 0.77
C ILE A 38 13.97 3.57 -0.01
N THR A 39 15.04 4.34 -0.09
CA THR A 39 15.11 5.52 -0.96
C THR A 39 15.54 5.10 -2.36
N LEU A 40 14.78 5.49 -3.39
CA LEU A 40 15.08 5.21 -4.78
C LEU A 40 15.80 6.40 -5.45
N PRO A 41 16.84 6.17 -6.25
CA PRO A 41 17.30 7.17 -7.21
C PRO A 41 16.24 7.36 -8.31
N GLY A 42 16.15 8.56 -8.90
CA GLY A 42 15.10 8.89 -9.88
C GLY A 42 14.99 7.95 -11.10
N ARG A 43 16.05 7.17 -11.39
CA ARG A 43 16.04 6.15 -12.47
C ARG A 43 15.58 4.77 -12.01
N GLY A 44 15.23 4.61 -10.72
CA GLY A 44 14.96 3.33 -10.11
C GLY A 44 16.23 2.56 -9.73
N ILE A 45 16.06 1.40 -9.13
CA ILE A 45 17.12 0.49 -8.69
C ILE A 45 16.87 -0.92 -9.22
N THR A 46 17.94 -1.63 -9.50
CA THR A 46 17.86 -3.07 -9.80
C THR A 46 18.14 -3.83 -8.50
N ILE A 47 17.18 -4.61 -8.06
CA ILE A 47 17.26 -5.41 -6.83
C ILE A 47 17.68 -6.81 -7.25
N PRO A 48 18.85 -7.31 -6.81
CA PRO A 48 19.20 -8.72 -7.01
C PRO A 48 18.28 -9.59 -6.15
N VAL A 49 17.71 -10.62 -6.76
CA VAL A 49 16.85 -11.60 -6.09
C VAL A 49 17.49 -12.98 -6.27
N ILE A 50 17.67 -13.69 -5.19
CA ILE A 50 18.12 -15.09 -5.23
C ILE A 50 16.91 -15.92 -5.68
N ALA A 51 16.97 -16.50 -6.87
CA ALA A 51 15.88 -17.28 -7.46
C ALA A 51 15.95 -18.77 -7.07
N GLY A 52 17.06 -19.20 -6.47
CA GLY A 52 17.21 -20.57 -5.99
C GLY A 52 18.32 -20.65 -4.95
N ASP A 53 18.03 -21.22 -3.81
CA ASP A 53 19.02 -21.45 -2.76
C ASP A 53 19.95 -22.60 -3.12
N PRO A 54 21.26 -22.52 -2.80
CA PRO A 54 22.18 -23.61 -3.00
C PRO A 54 21.84 -24.77 -2.07
N GLU A 55 21.60 -25.94 -2.64
CA GLU A 55 21.31 -27.15 -1.85
C GLU A 55 22.58 -27.75 -1.26
N PRO A 56 22.72 -27.78 0.08
CA PRO A 56 23.80 -28.48 0.75
C PRO A 56 23.58 -30.00 0.65
N ALA A 57 24.68 -30.77 0.50
CA ALA A 57 24.64 -32.21 0.49
C ALA A 57 25.64 -32.77 1.49
N TRP A 58 25.27 -33.86 2.15
CA TRP A 58 26.18 -34.65 2.97
C TRP A 58 27.15 -35.42 2.06
N VAL A 59 28.45 -35.36 2.36
CA VAL A 59 29.51 -35.96 1.54
C VAL A 59 30.40 -36.75 2.44
N ASN A 60 30.73 -37.99 2.04
CA ASN A 60 31.68 -38.84 2.74
C ASN A 60 33.13 -38.36 2.51
N GLU A 61 34.05 -38.84 3.35
CA GLU A 61 35.47 -38.61 3.16
C GLU A 61 35.93 -39.17 1.81
N THR A 62 36.61 -38.35 0.99
CA THR A 62 37.04 -38.66 -0.39
C THR A 62 35.98 -38.56 -1.49
N GLU A 63 34.72 -38.31 -1.19
CA GLU A 63 33.63 -38.16 -2.19
C GLU A 63 33.65 -36.77 -2.85
N LYS A 64 33.29 -36.73 -4.13
CA LYS A 64 33.27 -35.47 -4.89
C LYS A 64 32.11 -34.59 -4.40
N LYS A 65 32.43 -33.37 -3.92
CA LYS A 65 31.45 -32.41 -3.44
C LYS A 65 30.60 -31.88 -4.59
N LYS A 66 29.28 -31.81 -4.36
CA LYS A 66 28.31 -31.25 -5.29
C LYS A 66 28.53 -29.73 -5.39
N VAL A 67 28.67 -29.21 -6.59
CA VAL A 67 28.73 -27.76 -6.82
C VAL A 67 27.29 -27.27 -6.96
N ALA A 68 26.89 -26.35 -6.09
CA ALA A 68 25.63 -25.66 -6.20
C ALA A 68 25.80 -24.42 -7.07
N ASP A 69 24.89 -24.23 -8.03
CA ASP A 69 24.86 -23.05 -8.92
C ASP A 69 23.67 -22.16 -8.48
N PRO A 70 23.92 -21.10 -7.69
CA PRO A 70 22.85 -20.23 -7.24
C PRO A 70 22.30 -19.45 -8.44
N GLN A 71 21.01 -19.55 -8.67
CA GLN A 71 20.33 -18.79 -9.70
C GLN A 71 20.05 -17.37 -9.20
N LEU A 72 20.73 -16.39 -9.80
CA LEU A 72 20.51 -14.97 -9.52
C LEU A 72 19.55 -14.38 -10.56
N SER A 73 18.50 -13.77 -10.08
CA SER A 73 17.57 -12.98 -10.87
C SER A 73 17.65 -11.51 -10.46
N THR A 74 17.18 -10.62 -11.31
CA THR A 74 17.14 -9.19 -11.01
C THR A 74 15.73 -8.66 -11.22
N LYS A 75 15.17 -8.00 -10.21
CA LYS A 75 13.92 -7.25 -10.34
C LYS A 75 14.22 -5.75 -10.39
N LYS A 76 13.80 -5.08 -11.45
CA LYS A 76 13.90 -3.62 -11.53
C LYS A 76 12.75 -3.00 -10.76
N MET A 77 13.05 -2.05 -9.87
CA MET A 77 12.08 -1.23 -9.17
C MET A 77 12.14 0.19 -9.71
N THR A 78 11.02 0.73 -10.17
CA THR A 78 10.87 2.12 -10.59
C THR A 78 9.79 2.78 -9.76
N ALA A 79 9.98 4.06 -9.46
CA ALA A 79 8.93 4.84 -8.81
C ALA A 79 7.94 5.35 -9.85
N TYR A 80 6.67 5.33 -9.49
CA TYR A 80 5.57 5.89 -10.26
C TYR A 80 4.97 7.05 -9.49
N LYS A 81 4.56 8.08 -10.25
CA LYS A 81 4.04 9.32 -9.68
C LYS A 81 2.55 9.18 -9.38
N MET A 82 2.18 9.48 -8.13
CA MET A 82 0.80 9.72 -7.72
C MET A 82 0.62 11.21 -7.47
N ALA A 83 -0.44 11.79 -8.01
CA ALA A 83 -0.73 13.21 -7.86
C ALA A 83 -2.22 13.45 -7.62
N VAL A 84 -2.51 14.49 -6.85
CA VAL A 84 -3.86 15.02 -6.67
C VAL A 84 -3.82 16.53 -6.77
N ILE A 85 -4.78 17.09 -7.51
CA ILE A 85 -4.95 18.55 -7.65
C ILE A 85 -6.33 18.91 -7.12
N VAL A 86 -6.38 19.91 -6.24
CA VAL A 86 -7.62 20.39 -5.64
C VAL A 86 -7.73 21.90 -5.83
N PRO A 87 -8.69 22.38 -6.62
CA PRO A 87 -8.94 23.82 -6.81
C PRO A 87 -9.76 24.40 -5.65
N PHE A 88 -9.46 25.62 -5.27
CA PHE A 88 -10.14 26.40 -4.23
C PHE A 88 -10.37 27.84 -4.67
N SER A 89 -11.43 28.48 -4.15
CA SER A 89 -11.65 29.92 -4.25
C SER A 89 -10.70 30.69 -3.31
N MET A 90 -10.21 31.85 -3.75
CA MET A 90 -9.40 32.75 -2.89
C MET A 90 -10.15 33.22 -1.66
N GLU A 91 -11.47 33.42 -1.77
CA GLU A 91 -12.32 33.78 -0.63
C GLU A 91 -12.35 32.68 0.42
N PHE A 92 -12.38 31.41 -0.01
CA PHE A 92 -12.31 30.27 0.87
C PHE A 92 -11.03 30.23 1.72
N ARG A 93 -9.88 30.56 1.13
CA ARG A 93 -8.61 30.64 1.85
C ARG A 93 -8.61 31.75 2.91
N ARG A 94 -9.23 32.89 2.58
CA ARG A 94 -9.32 34.04 3.50
C ARG A 94 -10.21 33.76 4.71
N ASP A 95 -11.39 33.15 4.44
CA ASP A 95 -12.45 33.02 5.41
C ASP A 95 -12.38 31.70 6.23
N ASN A 96 -11.68 30.70 5.73
CA ASN A 96 -11.67 29.35 6.31
C ASN A 96 -10.29 28.70 6.39
N SER A 97 -9.34 29.34 7.06
CA SER A 97 -7.99 28.78 7.25
C SER A 97 -8.00 27.40 7.95
N ALA A 98 -8.94 27.18 8.87
CA ALA A 98 -9.11 25.89 9.55
C ALA A 98 -9.51 24.75 8.59
N LEU A 99 -10.35 25.05 7.59
CA LEU A 99 -10.78 24.06 6.61
C LEU A 99 -9.67 23.75 5.59
N TYR A 100 -8.85 24.74 5.24
CA TYR A 100 -7.65 24.54 4.43
C TYR A 100 -6.69 23.56 5.12
N ASN A 101 -6.39 23.78 6.40
CA ASN A 101 -5.54 22.88 7.19
C ASN A 101 -6.15 21.48 7.32
N ALA A 102 -7.46 21.37 7.53
CA ALA A 102 -8.16 20.08 7.58
C ALA A 102 -8.03 19.30 6.25
N LEU A 103 -8.06 19.99 5.12
CA LEU A 103 -7.92 19.38 3.81
C LEU A 103 -6.47 18.95 3.53
N VAL A 104 -5.50 19.79 3.86
CA VAL A 104 -4.07 19.43 3.78
C VAL A 104 -3.79 18.18 4.62
N ASN A 105 -4.42 18.04 5.78
CA ASN A 105 -4.32 16.83 6.61
C ASN A 105 -5.01 15.59 6.03
N ARG A 106 -5.96 15.74 5.10
CA ARG A 106 -6.64 14.62 4.43
C ARG A 106 -5.92 14.11 3.19
N LEU A 107 -5.09 14.91 2.54
CA LEU A 107 -4.36 14.51 1.33
C LEU A 107 -3.46 13.29 1.58
N PRO A 108 -2.65 13.22 2.66
CA PRO A 108 -1.83 12.06 2.98
C PRO A 108 -2.63 10.77 3.11
N LEU A 109 -3.79 10.84 3.78
CA LEU A 109 -4.69 9.69 3.97
C LEU A 109 -5.19 9.14 2.64
N LYS A 110 -5.50 10.01 1.68
CA LYS A 110 -5.99 9.62 0.36
C LYS A 110 -4.88 9.06 -0.53
N LEU A 111 -3.67 9.58 -0.44
CA LEU A 111 -2.51 9.03 -1.12
C LEU A 111 -2.16 7.63 -0.57
N ALA A 112 -2.17 7.46 0.76
CA ALA A 112 -1.98 6.17 1.41
C ALA A 112 -3.06 5.15 1.00
N GLU A 113 -4.34 5.56 0.99
CA GLU A 113 -5.46 4.71 0.57
C GLU A 113 -5.32 4.27 -0.90
N LEU A 114 -4.90 5.17 -1.79
CA LEU A 114 -4.65 4.85 -3.20
C LEU A 114 -3.48 3.89 -3.37
N PHE A 115 -2.38 4.10 -2.64
CA PHE A 115 -1.22 3.23 -2.67
C PHE A 115 -1.59 1.82 -2.19
N ASP A 116 -2.22 1.69 -1.02
CA ASP A 116 -2.70 0.41 -0.50
C ASP A 116 -3.65 -0.25 -1.51
N ALA A 117 -4.63 0.48 -2.05
CA ALA A 117 -5.58 -0.04 -3.05
C ALA A 117 -4.88 -0.58 -4.31
N THR A 118 -3.78 0.06 -4.74
CA THR A 118 -2.99 -0.41 -5.88
C THR A 118 -2.23 -1.67 -5.54
N VAL A 119 -1.59 -1.73 -4.36
CA VAL A 119 -0.84 -2.93 -3.91
C VAL A 119 -1.76 -4.14 -3.75
N PHE A 120 -2.95 -3.96 -3.19
CA PHE A 120 -3.93 -5.06 -3.03
C PHE A 120 -4.67 -5.43 -4.33
N GLY A 121 -4.46 -4.70 -5.43
CA GLY A 121 -5.06 -5.01 -6.73
C GLY A 121 -6.47 -4.50 -6.93
N LYS A 122 -6.95 -3.56 -6.09
CA LYS A 122 -8.22 -2.85 -6.30
C LYS A 122 -8.13 -1.84 -7.46
N VAL A 123 -6.98 -1.23 -7.61
CA VAL A 123 -6.63 -0.31 -8.70
C VAL A 123 -5.57 -0.97 -9.57
N GLU A 124 -5.64 -0.75 -10.86
CA GLU A 124 -4.66 -1.28 -11.81
C GLU A 124 -3.25 -0.75 -11.50
N LYS A 125 -2.25 -1.62 -11.69
CA LYS A 125 -0.85 -1.26 -11.46
C LYS A 125 -0.39 -0.16 -12.44
N PRO A 126 0.43 0.80 -11.98
CA PRO A 126 0.87 1.92 -12.81
C PRO A 126 1.87 1.53 -13.91
N GLY A 127 2.41 0.31 -13.87
CA GLY A 127 3.32 -0.20 -14.88
C GLY A 127 3.93 -1.55 -14.51
N GLU A 128 4.76 -2.11 -15.40
CA GLU A 128 5.32 -3.47 -15.25
C GLU A 128 6.29 -3.62 -14.06
N ASN A 129 6.95 -2.53 -13.68
CA ASN A 129 7.90 -2.53 -12.58
C ASN A 129 7.26 -2.25 -11.22
N PHE A 130 5.96 -2.52 -11.08
CA PHE A 130 5.18 -2.45 -9.86
C PHE A 130 4.48 -3.79 -9.64
N ASP A 131 4.71 -4.42 -8.49
CA ASP A 131 4.07 -5.69 -8.14
C ASP A 131 2.74 -5.44 -7.41
N GLN A 132 1.82 -6.38 -7.53
CA GLN A 132 0.55 -6.37 -6.80
C GLN A 132 0.35 -7.71 -6.10
N LEU A 133 -0.28 -7.69 -4.95
CA LEU A 133 -0.68 -8.90 -4.23
C LEU A 133 -1.82 -9.67 -4.93
N SER A 134 -2.40 -9.08 -6.00
CA SER A 134 -3.41 -9.76 -6.83
C SER A 134 -2.95 -11.08 -7.44
N ALA A 135 -1.65 -11.29 -7.60
CA ALA A 135 -1.05 -12.53 -8.08
C ALA A 135 -0.92 -13.62 -7.00
N ALA A 136 -1.04 -13.29 -5.72
CA ALA A 136 -0.97 -14.25 -4.63
C ALA A 136 -2.23 -15.13 -4.57
N THR A 137 -2.09 -16.36 -4.07
CA THR A 137 -3.21 -17.32 -3.93
C THR A 137 -4.26 -16.80 -2.94
N ALA A 138 -5.54 -17.00 -3.25
CA ALA A 138 -6.64 -16.59 -2.40
C ALA A 138 -7.20 -17.79 -1.60
N TYR A 139 -7.43 -17.60 -0.31
CA TYR A 139 -7.99 -18.58 0.62
C TYR A 139 -9.33 -18.10 1.14
N ASP A 140 -10.35 -18.95 1.06
CA ASP A 140 -11.71 -18.65 1.49
C ASP A 140 -11.83 -18.69 3.02
N ILE A 141 -12.23 -17.57 3.62
CA ILE A 141 -12.48 -17.44 5.06
C ILE A 141 -13.97 -17.28 5.40
N SER A 142 -14.87 -17.40 4.40
CA SER A 142 -16.29 -17.14 4.58
C SER A 142 -17.04 -18.24 5.30
N LYS A 143 -16.69 -19.50 5.01
CA LYS A 143 -17.40 -20.70 5.55
C LYS A 143 -16.84 -21.18 6.88
N ASN A 144 -15.51 -21.33 6.92
CA ASN A 144 -14.78 -21.69 8.12
C ASN A 144 -13.59 -20.73 8.26
N THR A 145 -13.80 -19.66 8.98
CA THR A 145 -12.85 -18.56 9.11
C THR A 145 -11.50 -19.03 9.67
N TYR A 146 -11.55 -19.89 10.71
CA TYR A 146 -10.33 -20.38 11.35
C TYR A 146 -9.51 -21.26 10.40
N ASP A 147 -10.11 -22.24 9.77
CA ASP A 147 -9.42 -23.16 8.85
C ASP A 147 -8.87 -22.40 7.63
N GLY A 148 -9.63 -21.42 7.11
CA GLY A 148 -9.17 -20.57 6.00
C GLY A 148 -7.94 -19.75 6.36
N LEU A 149 -7.87 -19.19 7.58
CA LEU A 149 -6.69 -18.47 8.06
C LEU A 149 -5.50 -19.40 8.28
N VAL A 150 -5.72 -20.58 8.88
CA VAL A 150 -4.66 -21.59 9.07
C VAL A 150 -4.14 -22.10 7.72
N ALA A 151 -5.01 -22.32 6.74
CA ALA A 151 -4.61 -22.73 5.40
C ALA A 151 -3.74 -21.67 4.70
N ALA A 152 -4.10 -20.41 4.81
CA ALA A 152 -3.31 -19.30 4.28
C ALA A 152 -1.93 -19.21 4.93
N ASP A 153 -1.85 -19.30 6.24
CA ASP A 153 -0.60 -19.27 6.99
C ASP A 153 0.29 -20.49 6.68
N THR A 154 -0.33 -21.68 6.63
CA THR A 154 0.37 -22.93 6.28
C THR A 154 0.97 -22.88 4.86
N ALA A 155 0.27 -22.28 3.90
CA ALA A 155 0.77 -22.14 2.54
C ALA A 155 2.01 -21.25 2.48
N ILE A 156 2.06 -20.17 3.25
CA ILE A 156 3.22 -19.30 3.37
C ILE A 156 4.39 -20.06 4.02
N ALA A 157 4.12 -20.86 5.06
CA ALA A 157 5.13 -21.67 5.73
C ALA A 157 5.69 -22.76 4.81
N VAL A 158 4.86 -23.41 3.98
CA VAL A 158 5.29 -24.40 2.98
C VAL A 158 6.18 -23.76 1.91
N ALA A 159 5.93 -22.50 1.55
CA ALA A 159 6.79 -21.75 0.65
C ALA A 159 8.12 -21.28 1.31
N GLY A 160 8.34 -21.60 2.59
CA GLY A 160 9.57 -21.28 3.31
C GLY A 160 9.60 -19.91 3.97
N TYR A 161 8.46 -19.23 4.08
CA TYR A 161 8.33 -17.90 4.69
C TYR A 161 7.56 -17.97 6.01
N ALA A 162 7.67 -16.92 6.82
CA ALA A 162 6.93 -16.80 8.08
C ALA A 162 6.02 -15.58 8.04
N SER A 163 4.71 -15.78 8.24
CA SER A 163 3.76 -14.69 8.29
C SER A 163 4.05 -13.77 9.49
N ASN A 164 4.18 -12.48 9.26
CA ASN A 164 4.50 -11.47 10.27
C ASN A 164 3.47 -10.31 10.33
N GLY A 165 2.47 -10.31 9.44
CA GLY A 165 1.44 -9.28 9.42
C GLY A 165 0.19 -9.69 8.66
N TYR A 166 -0.96 -9.40 9.25
CA TYR A 166 -2.27 -9.45 8.61
C TYR A 166 -2.72 -8.03 8.26
N VAL A 167 -3.20 -7.84 7.04
CA VAL A 167 -3.88 -6.61 6.65
C VAL A 167 -5.30 -6.97 6.24
N ILE A 168 -6.29 -6.42 6.92
CA ILE A 168 -7.70 -6.71 6.70
C ILE A 168 -8.49 -5.45 6.34
N SER A 169 -9.51 -5.62 5.53
CA SER A 169 -10.49 -4.57 5.26
C SER A 169 -11.53 -4.46 6.39
N PRO A 170 -12.28 -3.36 6.49
CA PRO A 170 -13.41 -3.27 7.41
C PRO A 170 -14.43 -4.40 7.23
N GLN A 171 -14.63 -4.87 5.99
CA GLN A 171 -15.48 -6.01 5.67
C GLN A 171 -14.90 -7.32 6.21
N GLY A 172 -13.59 -7.53 6.04
CA GLY A 172 -12.89 -8.70 6.60
C GLY A 172 -12.95 -8.73 8.12
N LYS A 173 -12.81 -7.57 8.77
CA LYS A 173 -13.04 -7.46 10.22
C LYS A 173 -14.44 -7.93 10.61
N GLY A 174 -15.47 -7.57 9.83
CA GLY A 174 -16.85 -8.03 10.08
C GLY A 174 -16.98 -9.56 10.04
N ILE A 175 -16.31 -10.23 9.08
CA ILE A 175 -16.28 -11.69 8.97
C ILE A 175 -15.61 -12.31 10.22
N LEU A 176 -14.45 -11.77 10.64
CA LEU A 176 -13.72 -12.26 11.80
C LEU A 176 -14.54 -12.10 13.10
N LEU A 177 -15.19 -10.96 13.29
CA LEU A 177 -16.06 -10.72 14.45
C LEU A 177 -17.30 -11.62 14.46
N GLY A 178 -17.78 -11.99 13.26
CA GLY A 178 -18.90 -12.92 13.10
C GLY A 178 -18.56 -14.40 13.31
N ALA A 179 -17.27 -14.75 13.30
CA ALA A 179 -16.82 -16.13 13.44
C ALA A 179 -17.03 -16.64 14.87
N LYS A 180 -17.76 -17.77 14.99
CA LYS A 180 -18.12 -18.39 16.25
C LYS A 180 -17.74 -19.87 16.24
N ASP A 181 -17.48 -20.42 17.40
CA ASP A 181 -17.33 -21.86 17.58
C ASP A 181 -18.70 -22.58 17.55
N THR A 182 -18.68 -23.90 17.66
CA THR A 182 -19.90 -24.73 17.69
C THR A 182 -20.79 -24.46 18.88
N THR A 183 -20.28 -23.79 19.93
CA THR A 183 -21.02 -23.39 21.12
C THR A 183 -21.55 -21.96 21.07
N GLY A 184 -21.27 -21.24 19.96
CA GLY A 184 -21.71 -19.86 19.74
C GLY A 184 -20.78 -18.81 20.34
N ARG A 185 -19.59 -19.16 20.83
CA ARG A 185 -18.62 -18.22 21.37
C ARG A 185 -17.84 -17.57 20.22
N PRO A 186 -17.59 -16.24 20.27
CA PRO A 186 -16.73 -15.59 19.29
C PRO A 186 -15.30 -16.15 19.34
N LEU A 187 -14.68 -16.37 18.18
CA LEU A 187 -13.33 -16.91 18.09
C LEU A 187 -12.24 -15.83 18.23
N PHE A 188 -12.51 -14.60 17.76
CA PHE A 188 -11.49 -13.54 17.63
C PHE A 188 -11.68 -12.38 18.62
N ILE A 189 -12.61 -12.46 19.54
CA ILE A 189 -12.80 -11.46 20.60
C ILE A 189 -13.01 -12.14 21.94
N ASN A 190 -12.33 -11.65 22.97
CA ASN A 190 -12.53 -12.12 24.35
C ASN A 190 -13.76 -11.47 25.00
N SER A 191 -14.10 -10.24 24.60
CA SER A 191 -15.19 -9.44 25.13
C SER A 191 -15.82 -8.57 24.05
N VAL A 192 -17.15 -8.48 24.04
CA VAL A 192 -17.89 -7.58 23.13
C VAL A 192 -17.52 -6.10 23.36
N ALA A 193 -17.07 -5.75 24.55
CA ALA A 193 -16.66 -4.39 24.89
C ALA A 193 -15.33 -3.97 24.22
N GLU A 194 -14.44 -4.91 23.94
CA GLU A 194 -13.14 -4.60 23.34
C GLU A 194 -13.21 -4.43 21.82
N GLY A 195 -14.12 -5.12 21.12
CA GLY A 195 -14.45 -4.91 19.70
C GLY A 195 -13.30 -4.89 18.68
N ALA A 196 -12.07 -5.06 19.12
CA ALA A 196 -10.87 -5.01 18.31
C ALA A 196 -10.37 -6.42 17.98
N VAL A 197 -9.80 -6.59 16.77
CA VAL A 197 -9.05 -7.79 16.39
C VAL A 197 -7.58 -7.38 16.33
N PRO A 198 -6.87 -7.31 17.48
CA PRO A 198 -5.49 -6.79 17.51
C PRO A 198 -4.49 -7.79 16.93
N MET A 199 -4.79 -9.08 17.03
CA MET A 199 -3.95 -10.18 16.57
C MET A 199 -4.79 -11.30 15.95
N ILE A 200 -4.25 -11.92 14.90
CA ILE A 200 -4.77 -13.14 14.29
C ILE A 200 -3.64 -14.16 14.32
N LEU A 201 -3.89 -15.35 14.87
CA LEU A 201 -2.90 -16.41 15.04
C LEU A 201 -1.58 -15.93 15.67
N GLY A 202 -1.66 -15.00 16.63
CA GLY A 202 -0.48 -14.41 17.29
C GLY A 202 0.26 -13.33 16.50
N THR A 203 -0.24 -12.98 15.30
CA THR A 203 0.39 -12.01 14.40
C THR A 203 -0.38 -10.69 14.40
N THR A 204 0.33 -9.58 14.35
CA THR A 204 -0.25 -8.23 14.34
C THR A 204 -1.20 -8.02 13.14
N THR A 205 -2.35 -7.42 13.41
CA THR A 205 -3.36 -7.14 12.40
C THR A 205 -3.53 -5.65 12.19
N MET A 206 -3.41 -5.22 10.93
CA MET A 206 -3.68 -3.84 10.52
C MET A 206 -4.97 -3.76 9.70
N GLN A 207 -5.65 -2.62 9.78
CA GLN A 207 -6.88 -2.39 9.06
C GLN A 207 -6.74 -1.25 8.05
N THR A 208 -7.03 -1.53 6.77
CA THR A 208 -7.09 -0.52 5.71
C THR A 208 -8.27 -0.75 4.78
N LYS A 209 -8.87 0.33 4.28
CA LYS A 209 -9.92 0.26 3.26
C LYS A 209 -9.38 -0.18 1.90
N GLY A 210 -8.09 0.03 1.65
CA GLY A 210 -7.41 -0.36 0.42
C GLY A 210 -7.34 -1.87 0.21
N ALA A 211 -7.37 -2.68 1.29
CA ALA A 211 -7.32 -4.14 1.22
C ALA A 211 -8.63 -4.81 0.72
N TYR A 212 -9.69 -4.04 0.51
CA TYR A 212 -10.94 -4.55 -0.04
C TYR A 212 -10.96 -4.51 -1.55
N VAL A 213 -11.15 -5.66 -2.18
CA VAL A 213 -11.39 -5.78 -3.63
C VAL A 213 -12.74 -6.46 -3.83
N ALA A 214 -13.66 -5.77 -4.51
CA ALA A 214 -14.98 -6.29 -4.77
C ALA A 214 -14.94 -7.55 -5.66
N LYS A 215 -15.93 -8.41 -5.51
CA LYS A 215 -16.10 -9.61 -6.35
C LYS A 215 -16.18 -9.22 -7.82
N GLY A 216 -15.31 -9.82 -8.64
CA GLY A 216 -15.37 -9.72 -10.09
C GLY A 216 -16.07 -10.92 -10.73
N ALA A 217 -16.14 -10.95 -12.07
CA ALA A 217 -16.76 -12.08 -12.80
C ALA A 217 -16.02 -13.40 -12.58
N SER A 218 -14.68 -13.36 -12.47
CA SER A 218 -13.83 -14.55 -12.31
C SER A 218 -12.92 -14.47 -11.08
N THR A 219 -13.08 -13.46 -10.23
CA THR A 219 -12.27 -13.23 -9.04
C THR A 219 -13.14 -13.19 -7.80
N PRO A 220 -12.73 -13.86 -6.70
CA PRO A 220 -13.47 -13.80 -5.45
C PRO A 220 -13.38 -12.39 -4.85
N GLU A 221 -14.28 -12.09 -3.94
CA GLU A 221 -14.18 -10.90 -3.10
C GLU A 221 -12.97 -11.05 -2.18
N ILE A 222 -12.05 -10.09 -2.20
CA ILE A 222 -10.87 -10.10 -1.32
C ILE A 222 -11.10 -9.13 -0.17
N VAL A 223 -10.88 -9.62 1.03
CA VAL A 223 -11.12 -8.88 2.28
C VAL A 223 -9.86 -8.63 3.10
N GLY A 224 -8.72 -9.13 2.62
CA GLY A 224 -7.43 -8.91 3.26
C GLY A 224 -6.31 -9.72 2.63
N ALA A 225 -5.14 -9.64 3.23
CA ALA A 225 -3.96 -10.43 2.90
C ALA A 225 -3.13 -10.70 4.16
N VAL A 226 -2.38 -11.78 4.12
CA VAL A 226 -1.41 -12.18 5.13
C VAL A 226 -0.10 -12.51 4.44
N GLY A 227 1.03 -12.30 5.08
CA GLY A 227 2.29 -12.65 4.49
C GLY A 227 3.51 -12.25 5.31
N ASP A 228 4.65 -12.56 4.74
CA ASP A 228 5.95 -12.09 5.20
C ASP A 228 6.27 -10.73 4.56
N TRP A 229 5.95 -9.66 5.28
CA TRP A 229 6.17 -8.28 4.81
C TRP A 229 7.65 -7.88 4.73
N THR A 230 8.57 -8.69 5.27
CA THR A 230 10.00 -8.46 5.07
C THR A 230 10.41 -8.72 3.61
N GLN A 231 9.62 -9.54 2.88
CA GLN A 231 9.77 -9.82 1.45
C GLN A 231 9.12 -8.75 0.55
N ALA A 232 8.53 -7.71 1.14
CA ALA A 232 7.99 -6.56 0.45
C ALA A 232 8.85 -5.33 0.67
N VAL A 233 9.06 -4.56 -0.40
CA VAL A 233 9.88 -3.35 -0.39
C VAL A 233 9.10 -2.21 -1.01
N VAL A 234 8.96 -1.12 -0.26
CA VAL A 234 8.43 0.16 -0.72
C VAL A 234 9.60 1.10 -0.99
N GLY A 235 9.66 1.64 -2.19
CA GLY A 235 10.68 2.61 -2.57
C GLY A 235 10.08 4.00 -2.78
N SER A 236 10.71 5.03 -2.23
CA SER A 236 10.35 6.43 -2.46
C SER A 236 11.53 7.20 -3.05
N VAL A 237 11.29 8.07 -4.04
CA VAL A 237 12.35 8.90 -4.65
C VAL A 237 12.57 10.15 -3.83
N SER A 238 11.51 10.87 -3.57
CA SER A 238 11.51 12.09 -2.77
C SER A 238 10.23 12.12 -1.95
N GLY A 239 10.23 12.97 -0.94
CA GLY A 239 9.01 13.20 -0.18
C GLY A 239 7.87 13.76 -1.03
N ILE A 240 6.71 13.95 -0.38
CA ILE A 240 5.57 14.59 -1.02
C ILE A 240 5.95 16.02 -1.39
N GLN A 241 5.75 16.35 -2.66
CA GLN A 241 5.87 17.71 -3.15
C GLN A 241 4.48 18.35 -3.19
N VAL A 242 4.32 19.43 -2.46
CA VAL A 242 3.08 20.21 -2.49
C VAL A 242 3.37 21.54 -3.17
N SER A 243 2.65 21.86 -4.21
CA SER A 243 2.75 23.10 -4.95
C SER A 243 1.40 23.80 -5.03
N VAL A 244 1.43 25.13 -4.98
CA VAL A 244 0.23 25.97 -5.09
C VAL A 244 0.37 26.84 -6.33
N SER A 245 -0.68 26.94 -7.13
CA SER A 245 -0.74 27.79 -8.31
C SER A 245 -2.08 28.51 -8.37
N ASP A 246 -2.07 29.78 -8.74
CA ASP A 246 -3.23 30.63 -8.99
C ASP A 246 -3.39 30.99 -10.47
N GLN A 247 -2.45 30.57 -11.33
CA GLN A 247 -2.40 30.92 -12.76
C GLN A 247 -2.62 29.74 -13.69
N ALA A 248 -2.91 28.57 -13.16
CA ALA A 248 -3.09 27.36 -13.98
C ALA A 248 -4.49 27.30 -14.59
N THR A 249 -4.59 26.66 -15.74
CA THR A 249 -5.84 26.22 -16.33
C THR A 249 -5.98 24.72 -16.04
N LEU A 250 -7.13 24.31 -15.51
CA LEU A 250 -7.41 22.94 -15.11
C LEU A 250 -8.58 22.39 -15.92
N ASP A 251 -8.40 21.19 -16.47
CA ASP A 251 -9.49 20.43 -17.08
C ASP A 251 -10.16 19.56 -16.01
N THR A 252 -11.44 19.77 -15.81
CA THR A 252 -12.26 19.00 -14.87
C THR A 252 -13.38 18.29 -15.62
N SER A 253 -14.03 17.33 -14.97
CA SER A 253 -15.22 16.66 -15.54
C SER A 253 -16.39 17.60 -15.86
N ALA A 254 -16.40 18.78 -15.23
CA ALA A 254 -17.42 19.83 -15.46
C ALA A 254 -16.99 20.88 -16.51
N GLY A 255 -15.78 20.76 -17.07
CA GLY A 255 -15.22 21.69 -18.04
C GLY A 255 -13.88 22.29 -17.61
N THR A 256 -13.34 23.16 -18.44
CA THR A 256 -12.06 23.83 -18.22
C THR A 256 -12.23 25.01 -17.27
N ILE A 257 -11.44 25.04 -16.21
CA ILE A 257 -11.41 26.11 -15.19
C ILE A 257 -10.11 26.91 -15.35
N ASN A 258 -10.21 28.21 -15.58
CA ASN A 258 -9.07 29.12 -15.53
C ASN A 258 -9.00 29.77 -14.13
N LEU A 259 -7.97 29.42 -13.35
CA LEU A 259 -7.85 29.84 -11.96
C LEU A 259 -7.73 31.35 -11.81
N TRP A 260 -6.99 32.01 -12.71
CA TRP A 260 -6.82 33.46 -12.70
C TRP A 260 -8.14 34.20 -12.95
N GLN A 261 -8.89 33.79 -13.98
CA GLN A 261 -10.15 34.47 -14.35
C GLN A 261 -11.26 34.27 -13.31
N GLN A 262 -11.18 33.18 -12.55
CA GLN A 262 -12.23 32.81 -11.59
C GLN A 262 -11.82 33.11 -10.12
N ASN A 263 -10.71 33.82 -9.92
CA ASN A 263 -10.20 34.16 -8.59
C ASN A 263 -10.02 32.91 -7.72
N MET A 264 -9.39 31.88 -8.29
CA MET A 264 -9.14 30.58 -7.65
C MET A 264 -7.64 30.27 -7.53
N PHE A 265 -7.29 29.34 -6.65
CA PHE A 265 -5.99 28.71 -6.61
C PHE A 265 -6.15 27.19 -6.53
N ALA A 266 -5.12 26.46 -6.92
CA ALA A 266 -5.09 25.01 -6.80
C ALA A 266 -3.89 24.55 -5.99
N VAL A 267 -4.11 23.54 -5.17
CA VAL A 267 -3.06 22.81 -4.43
C VAL A 267 -2.84 21.48 -5.12
N ARG A 268 -1.59 21.18 -5.48
CA ARG A 268 -1.17 19.92 -6.07
C ARG A 268 -0.24 19.21 -5.09
N ALA A 269 -0.59 17.99 -4.71
CA ALA A 269 0.26 17.11 -3.94
C ALA A 269 0.71 15.94 -4.82
N GLU A 270 2.02 15.68 -4.86
CA GLU A 270 2.64 14.61 -5.63
C GLU A 270 3.56 13.78 -4.76
N ILE A 271 3.58 12.46 -4.99
CA ILE A 271 4.54 11.53 -4.39
C ILE A 271 4.95 10.49 -5.42
N GLU A 272 6.21 10.07 -5.38
CA GLU A 272 6.74 9.03 -6.26
C GLU A 272 7.08 7.78 -5.44
N LEU A 273 6.34 6.70 -5.69
CA LEU A 273 6.45 5.44 -4.97
C LEU A 273 6.61 4.26 -5.92
N GLY A 274 7.42 3.29 -5.50
CA GLY A 274 7.54 1.98 -6.13
C GLY A 274 7.23 0.89 -5.12
N PHE A 275 6.77 -0.26 -5.60
CA PHE A 275 6.51 -1.42 -4.77
C PHE A 275 6.98 -2.70 -5.46
N ARG A 276 7.72 -3.53 -4.73
CA ARG A 276 8.12 -4.88 -5.15
C ARG A 276 7.93 -5.85 -4.02
N CYS A 277 7.44 -7.03 -4.33
CA CYS A 277 7.31 -8.11 -3.37
C CYS A 277 7.59 -9.48 -4.01
N ASN A 278 7.83 -10.48 -3.17
CA ASN A 278 7.73 -11.87 -3.56
C ASN A 278 6.31 -12.35 -3.29
N THR A 279 5.53 -12.59 -4.33
CA THR A 279 4.11 -12.96 -4.20
C THR A 279 3.89 -14.33 -3.55
N GLU A 280 4.89 -15.22 -3.55
CA GLU A 280 4.83 -16.54 -2.89
C GLU A 280 4.86 -16.41 -1.36
N ALA A 281 5.42 -15.31 -0.84
CA ALA A 281 5.43 -15.01 0.59
C ALA A 281 4.10 -14.43 1.10
N PHE A 282 3.06 -14.35 0.25
CA PHE A 282 1.77 -13.75 0.57
C PHE A 282 0.61 -14.66 0.19
N ALA A 283 -0.47 -14.56 0.97
CA ALA A 283 -1.76 -15.16 0.70
C ALA A 283 -2.86 -14.11 0.83
N ARG A 284 -3.87 -14.17 -0.05
CA ARG A 284 -5.04 -13.29 0.01
C ARG A 284 -6.16 -13.98 0.78
N LEU A 285 -6.93 -13.21 1.53
CA LEU A 285 -8.10 -13.67 2.26
C LEU A 285 -9.35 -13.31 1.46
N ALA A 286 -10.11 -14.32 1.07
CA ALA A 286 -11.29 -14.19 0.23
C ALA A 286 -12.58 -14.43 1.02
N ASN A 287 -13.65 -13.72 0.64
CA ASN A 287 -15.01 -13.97 1.08
C ASN A 287 -15.74 -14.77 -0.01
N GLY A 288 -15.63 -16.09 0.06
CA GLY A 288 -16.15 -17.01 -0.92
C GLY A 288 -15.14 -17.43 -1.99
N THR A 289 -15.49 -18.45 -2.77
CA THR A 289 -14.72 -18.92 -3.92
C THR A 289 -15.01 -18.08 -5.16
N ALA A 290 -14.08 -18.07 -6.12
CA ALA A 290 -14.38 -17.63 -7.46
C ALA A 290 -15.55 -18.45 -8.04
N ALA A 291 -16.42 -17.79 -8.78
CA ALA A 291 -17.58 -18.46 -9.41
C ALA A 291 -17.12 -19.30 -10.59
#